data_df8c5f5105c4321499820a4d3db2c6b7
#
_entry.id   df8c5f5105c4321499820a4d3db2c6b7
#
_cell.length_a   1.000
_cell.length_b   1.000
_cell.length_c   1.000
_cell.angle_alpha   90.00
_cell.angle_beta   90.00
_cell.angle_gamma   90.00
#
_symmetry.space_group_name_H-M   'P 1'
#
loop_
_entity.id
_entity.type
_entity.pdbx_description
1 polymer ?
#
loop_
_entity_poly.entity_id
_entity_poly.type
_entity_poly.pdbx_seq_one_letter_code
_entity_poly.pdbx_strand_id
1 'polypeptide(L)'
;DKSDLYSVEGNYNLSHITKKFADILIGANFKRYVLNSEGTLFADSTGPVRINEYGAYIQASRKLMDRITITLSGRYDKNQNFKGRFTPRATMLFKVKENNNIRVSYQTAYRFPSNQQQFINLAVGSVRLIGGNQGFAELYNFAGNPLYDFEELRKGNIVAVNAKVLKPESISSFEAG
;
A
#
# COMPACT_ATOMS: atom_id res chain seq x y z
N ASP A 1 17.39 8.25 -14.92
CA ASP A 1 16.08 7.69 -14.59
C ASP A 1 14.98 8.57 -15.20
N LYS A 2 14.14 7.97 -16.03
CA LYS A 2 13.01 8.61 -16.72
C LYS A 2 11.67 7.99 -16.27
N SER A 3 11.60 7.65 -15.00
CA SER A 3 10.41 7.04 -14.43
C SER A 3 9.26 8.04 -14.27
N ASP A 4 8.03 7.62 -14.56
CA ASP A 4 6.82 8.43 -14.51
C ASP A 4 5.79 7.83 -13.57
N LEU A 5 4.97 8.69 -12.98
CA LEU A 5 3.76 8.33 -12.24
C LEU A 5 2.56 9.05 -12.85
N TYR A 6 1.63 8.28 -13.37
CA TYR A 6 0.31 8.78 -13.77
C TYR A 6 -0.69 8.44 -12.66
N SER A 7 -1.44 9.44 -12.20
CA SER A 7 -2.43 9.26 -11.14
C SER A 7 -3.71 10.01 -11.48
N VAL A 8 -4.84 9.34 -11.29
CA VAL A 8 -6.16 9.94 -11.37
C VAL A 8 -6.97 9.50 -10.15
N GLU A 9 -7.67 10.43 -9.54
CA GLU A 9 -8.57 10.18 -8.42
C GLU A 9 -9.85 10.96 -8.63
N GLY A 10 -10.99 10.34 -8.30
CA GLY A 10 -12.29 10.96 -8.31
C GLY A 10 -13.07 10.56 -7.05
N ASN A 11 -13.84 11.49 -6.52
CA ASN A 11 -14.79 11.22 -5.46
C ASN A 11 -16.12 11.91 -5.71
N TYR A 12 -17.17 11.37 -5.14
CA TYR A 12 -18.51 11.90 -5.28
C TYR A 12 -19.28 11.79 -3.97
N ASN A 13 -19.88 12.91 -3.57
CA ASN A 13 -20.70 12.98 -2.37
C ASN A 13 -22.16 12.72 -2.74
N LEU A 14 -22.69 11.60 -2.23
CA LEU A 14 -24.08 11.15 -2.44
C LEU A 14 -25.05 11.73 -1.42
N SER A 15 -24.61 12.57 -0.48
CA SER A 15 -25.46 13.07 0.62
C SER A 15 -26.72 13.78 0.14
N HIS A 16 -26.73 14.37 -1.05
CA HIS A 16 -27.92 15.00 -1.63
C HIS A 16 -29.05 13.99 -1.89
N ILE A 17 -28.73 12.71 -2.10
CA ILE A 17 -29.71 11.62 -2.31
C ILE A 17 -29.93 10.87 -0.99
N THR A 18 -28.87 10.66 -0.20
CA THR A 18 -28.86 9.74 0.95
C THR A 18 -29.05 10.43 2.29
N LYS A 19 -29.18 11.75 2.34
CA LYS A 19 -29.23 12.59 3.54
C LYS A 19 -30.22 12.13 4.62
N LYS A 20 -31.31 11.47 4.23
CA LYS A 20 -32.28 10.89 5.19
C LYS A 20 -31.70 9.71 5.99
N PHE A 21 -30.69 9.02 5.44
CA PHE A 21 -30.10 7.83 6.06
C PHE A 21 -28.70 8.10 6.58
N ALA A 22 -27.81 8.62 5.76
CA ALA A 22 -26.42 8.92 6.09
C ALA A 22 -25.81 9.87 5.05
N ASP A 23 -24.75 10.56 5.44
CA ASP A 23 -23.86 11.25 4.50
C ASP A 23 -22.90 10.22 3.90
N ILE A 24 -23.03 9.99 2.60
CA ILE A 24 -22.24 8.96 1.90
C ILE A 24 -21.27 9.61 0.92
N LEU A 25 -20.02 9.22 1.02
CA LEU A 25 -18.94 9.57 0.11
C LEU A 25 -18.41 8.30 -0.54
N ILE A 26 -18.29 8.30 -1.85
CA ILE A 26 -17.63 7.25 -2.62
C ILE A 26 -16.45 7.82 -3.37
N GLY A 27 -15.45 7.01 -3.62
CA GLY A 27 -14.32 7.44 -4.44
C GLY A 27 -13.55 6.28 -5.01
N ALA A 28 -12.79 6.57 -6.06
CA ALA A 28 -11.91 5.62 -6.70
C ALA A 28 -10.64 6.32 -7.18
N ASN A 29 -9.55 5.59 -7.24
CA ASN A 29 -8.30 6.06 -7.78
C ASN A 29 -7.63 4.99 -8.65
N PHE A 30 -6.86 5.47 -9.61
CA PHE A 30 -5.99 4.65 -10.44
C PHE A 30 -4.61 5.29 -10.48
N LYS A 31 -3.57 4.44 -10.38
CA LYS A 31 -2.18 4.85 -10.53
C LYS A 31 -1.46 3.91 -11.48
N ARG A 32 -0.63 4.48 -12.33
CA ARG A 32 0.30 3.73 -13.17
C ARG A 32 1.72 4.25 -12.94
N TYR A 33 2.57 3.37 -12.50
CA TYR A 33 4.00 3.61 -12.42
C TYR A 33 4.65 3.08 -13.70
N VAL A 34 5.54 3.86 -14.26
CA VAL A 34 6.41 3.47 -15.39
C VAL A 34 7.83 3.65 -14.92
N LEU A 35 8.50 2.55 -14.58
CA LEU A 35 9.88 2.58 -14.11
C LEU A 35 10.80 2.44 -15.33
N ASN A 36 11.65 3.44 -15.54
CA ASN A 36 12.59 3.47 -16.66
C ASN A 36 13.94 4.02 -16.19
N SER A 37 14.79 3.11 -15.77
CA SER A 37 16.16 3.42 -15.33
C SER A 37 17.23 3.04 -16.37
N GLU A 38 16.78 2.55 -17.54
CA GLU A 38 17.68 2.04 -18.61
C GLU A 38 18.63 0.94 -18.07
N GLY A 39 18.13 0.10 -17.16
CA GLY A 39 18.86 -1.00 -16.55
C GLY A 39 19.83 -0.61 -15.43
N THR A 40 19.88 0.68 -15.01
CA THR A 40 20.82 1.13 -13.99
C THR A 40 20.34 0.87 -12.57
N LEU A 41 19.02 0.94 -12.32
CA LEU A 41 18.43 0.78 -10.98
C LEU A 41 17.41 -0.36 -10.92
N PHE A 42 16.65 -0.57 -11.99
CA PHE A 42 15.63 -1.60 -12.11
C PHE A 42 16.00 -2.62 -13.18
N ALA A 43 15.34 -3.79 -13.16
CA ALA A 43 15.48 -4.79 -14.22
C ALA A 43 14.64 -4.40 -15.46
N ASP A 44 14.97 -3.27 -16.06
CA ASP A 44 14.23 -2.64 -17.17
C ASP A 44 15.08 -2.43 -18.44
N SER A 45 16.18 -3.19 -18.56
CA SER A 45 17.06 -3.16 -19.75
C SER A 45 16.35 -3.54 -21.07
N THR A 46 15.30 -4.33 -20.99
CA THR A 46 14.48 -4.73 -22.15
C THR A 46 13.25 -3.83 -22.37
N GLY A 47 13.07 -2.84 -21.53
CA GLY A 47 11.98 -1.87 -21.58
C GLY A 47 11.39 -1.55 -20.21
N PRO A 48 10.63 -0.47 -20.10
CA PRO A 48 10.14 0.03 -18.82
C PRO A 48 9.17 -0.94 -18.12
N VAL A 49 9.33 -1.09 -16.82
CA VAL A 49 8.41 -1.87 -15.96
C VAL A 49 7.17 -1.02 -15.67
N ARG A 50 6.00 -1.56 -15.99
CA ARG A 50 4.71 -0.90 -15.78
C ARG A 50 3.92 -1.59 -14.70
N ILE A 51 3.43 -0.83 -13.71
CA ILE A 51 2.68 -1.35 -12.58
C ILE A 51 1.42 -0.51 -12.42
N ASN A 52 0.28 -1.19 -12.35
CA ASN A 52 -1.02 -0.55 -12.13
C ASN A 52 -1.50 -0.80 -10.70
N GLU A 53 -2.06 0.24 -10.09
CA GLU A 53 -2.75 0.18 -8.81
C GLU A 53 -4.13 0.82 -8.93
N TYR A 54 -5.12 0.22 -8.31
CA TYR A 54 -6.49 0.75 -8.21
C TYR A 54 -6.96 0.70 -6.78
N GLY A 55 -7.74 1.70 -6.41
CA GLY A 55 -8.42 1.74 -5.13
C GLY A 55 -9.84 2.24 -5.30
N ALA A 56 -10.74 1.74 -4.48
CA ALA A 56 -12.09 2.26 -4.35
C ALA A 56 -12.48 2.31 -2.88
N TYR A 57 -13.24 3.31 -2.49
CA TYR A 57 -13.69 3.44 -1.11
C TYR A 57 -15.12 3.95 -1.02
N ILE A 58 -15.74 3.61 0.09
CA ILE A 58 -17.01 4.14 0.53
C ILE A 58 -16.89 4.57 2.00
N GLN A 59 -17.48 5.71 2.32
CA GLN A 59 -17.63 6.20 3.69
C GLN A 59 -19.07 6.59 3.92
N ALA A 60 -19.64 6.16 5.02
CA ALA A 60 -20.95 6.57 5.49
C ALA A 60 -20.85 7.18 6.89
N SER A 61 -21.39 8.37 7.07
CA SER A 61 -21.43 9.05 8.36
C SER A 61 -22.89 9.36 8.71
N ARG A 62 -23.27 9.04 9.95
CA ARG A 62 -24.60 9.32 10.46
C ARG A 62 -24.56 9.86 11.87
N LYS A 63 -25.26 10.95 12.09
CA LYS A 63 -25.55 11.46 13.41
C LYS A 63 -26.73 10.68 14.00
N LEU A 64 -26.45 9.87 15.04
CA LEU A 64 -27.46 9.16 15.82
C LEU A 64 -27.70 9.97 17.08
N MET A 65 -28.91 10.48 17.26
CA MET A 65 -29.24 11.42 18.34
C MET A 65 -28.36 12.68 18.26
N ASP A 66 -28.57 13.69 19.10
CA ASP A 66 -27.81 14.93 19.04
C ASP A 66 -26.36 14.85 19.51
N ARG A 67 -25.96 13.72 20.07
CA ARG A 67 -24.69 13.55 20.75
C ARG A 67 -23.77 12.48 20.16
N ILE A 68 -24.27 11.61 19.29
CA ILE A 68 -23.49 10.49 18.75
C ILE A 68 -23.37 10.62 17.24
N THR A 69 -22.15 10.60 16.74
CA THR A 69 -21.88 10.46 15.29
C THR A 69 -21.09 9.19 15.06
N ILE A 70 -21.56 8.35 14.15
CA ILE A 70 -20.88 7.14 13.71
C ILE A 70 -20.43 7.34 12.28
N THR A 71 -19.16 7.04 12.01
CA THR A 71 -18.60 7.01 10.66
C THR A 71 -18.04 5.62 10.40
N LEU A 72 -18.49 4.99 9.35
CA LEU A 72 -17.97 3.72 8.84
C LEU A 72 -17.37 3.94 7.47
N SER A 73 -16.22 3.37 7.22
CA SER A 73 -15.64 3.37 5.89
C SER A 73 -14.96 2.04 5.57
N GLY A 74 -14.93 1.73 4.30
CA GLY A 74 -14.20 0.59 3.78
C GLY A 74 -13.50 0.99 2.49
N ARG A 75 -12.27 0.56 2.35
CA ARG A 75 -11.45 0.79 1.17
C ARG A 75 -10.92 -0.54 0.65
N TYR A 76 -10.98 -0.72 -0.65
CA TYR A 76 -10.36 -1.83 -1.34
C TYR A 76 -9.25 -1.32 -2.22
N ASP A 77 -8.05 -1.86 -2.07
CA ASP A 77 -6.87 -1.54 -2.87
C ASP A 77 -6.31 -2.79 -3.53
N LYS A 78 -5.89 -2.66 -4.79
CA LYS A 78 -5.27 -3.72 -5.58
C LYS A 78 -4.07 -3.18 -6.33
N ASN A 79 -2.91 -3.77 -6.08
CA ASN A 79 -1.71 -3.62 -6.90
C ASN A 79 -1.60 -4.80 -7.87
N GLN A 80 -1.05 -4.59 -9.05
CA GLN A 80 -0.90 -5.62 -10.10
C GLN A 80 -0.18 -6.87 -9.57
N ASN A 81 0.83 -6.71 -8.71
CA ASN A 81 1.71 -7.78 -8.24
C ASN A 81 1.23 -8.46 -6.96
N PHE A 82 0.23 -7.90 -6.27
CA PHE A 82 -0.25 -8.39 -4.98
C PHE A 82 -1.76 -8.62 -4.99
N LYS A 83 -2.22 -9.51 -4.12
CA LYS A 83 -3.65 -9.70 -3.89
C LYS A 83 -4.28 -8.43 -3.35
N GLY A 84 -5.49 -8.12 -3.78
CA GLY A 84 -6.26 -6.99 -3.26
C GLY A 84 -6.57 -7.13 -1.78
N ARG A 85 -6.73 -5.99 -1.11
CA ARG A 85 -7.02 -5.91 0.33
C ARG A 85 -8.17 -4.97 0.60
N PHE A 86 -8.98 -5.37 1.55
CA PHE A 86 -10.03 -4.54 2.11
C PHE A 86 -9.60 -4.04 3.49
N THR A 87 -9.74 -2.74 3.73
CA THR A 87 -9.34 -2.06 4.97
C THR A 87 -10.55 -1.32 5.55
N PRO A 88 -11.21 -1.89 6.59
CA PRO A 88 -12.30 -1.24 7.28
C PRO A 88 -11.81 -0.20 8.29
N ARG A 89 -12.64 0.81 8.51
CA ARG A 89 -12.51 1.79 9.59
C ARG A 89 -13.87 2.09 10.18
N ALA A 90 -13.93 2.17 11.51
CA ALA A 90 -15.12 2.59 12.25
C ALA A 90 -14.71 3.67 13.26
N THR A 91 -15.47 4.74 13.34
CA THR A 91 -15.25 5.81 14.31
C THR A 91 -16.58 6.19 14.95
N MET A 92 -16.58 6.34 16.26
CA MET A 92 -17.68 6.88 17.02
C MET A 92 -17.22 8.14 17.76
N LEU A 93 -17.94 9.21 17.59
CA LEU A 93 -17.77 10.47 18.30
C LEU A 93 -18.96 10.67 19.23
N PHE A 94 -18.70 10.83 20.52
CA PHE A 94 -19.70 11.13 21.54
C PHE A 94 -19.49 12.52 22.10
N LYS A 95 -20.46 13.41 21.90
CA LYS A 95 -20.45 14.77 22.42
C LYS A 95 -20.95 14.76 23.87
N VAL A 96 -20.03 14.94 24.82
CA VAL A 96 -20.35 14.98 26.27
C VAL A 96 -20.96 16.32 26.67
N LYS A 97 -20.29 17.41 26.23
CA LYS A 97 -20.71 18.83 26.40
C LYS A 97 -20.33 19.61 25.14
N GLU A 98 -20.67 20.91 25.10
CA GLU A 98 -20.41 21.74 23.92
C GLU A 98 -18.96 21.69 23.44
N ASN A 99 -17.99 21.65 24.37
CA ASN A 99 -16.57 21.67 24.07
C ASN A 99 -15.82 20.37 24.44
N ASN A 100 -16.56 19.31 24.84
CA ASN A 100 -15.96 18.05 25.27
C ASN A 100 -16.53 16.90 24.46
N ASN A 101 -15.67 16.19 23.76
CA ASN A 101 -16.03 15.03 22.95
C ASN A 101 -15.16 13.84 23.33
N ILE A 102 -15.73 12.65 23.31
CA ILE A 102 -15.01 11.38 23.37
C ILE A 102 -15.05 10.77 21.98
N ARG A 103 -13.89 10.39 21.47
CA ARG A 103 -13.76 9.67 20.19
C ARG A 103 -13.18 8.29 20.42
N VAL A 104 -13.82 7.30 19.83
CA VAL A 104 -13.29 5.93 19.75
C VAL A 104 -13.20 5.55 18.28
N SER A 105 -12.08 4.98 17.87
CA SER A 105 -11.90 4.54 16.50
C SER A 105 -11.13 3.22 16.44
N TYR A 106 -11.57 2.39 15.50
CA TYR A 106 -10.85 1.21 15.04
C TYR A 106 -10.56 1.38 13.57
N GLN A 107 -9.33 1.11 13.15
CA GLN A 107 -8.95 1.17 11.76
C GLN A 107 -7.91 0.10 11.42
N THR A 108 -7.98 -0.37 10.20
CA THR A 108 -6.92 -1.15 9.60
C THR A 108 -6.23 -0.32 8.52
N ALA A 109 -4.92 -0.49 8.38
CA ALA A 109 -4.16 0.12 7.31
C ALA A 109 -3.33 -0.96 6.60
N TYR A 110 -2.94 -0.65 5.38
CA TYR A 110 -2.27 -1.59 4.51
C TYR A 110 -1.32 -0.84 3.57
N ARG A 111 -0.14 -1.43 3.34
CA ARG A 111 0.86 -0.86 2.46
C ARG A 111 1.42 -1.94 1.52
N PHE A 112 1.36 -1.69 0.22
CA PHE A 112 2.11 -2.48 -0.75
C PHE A 112 3.62 -2.21 -0.61
N PRO A 113 4.48 -3.21 -0.85
CA PRO A 113 5.91 -2.98 -0.99
C PRO A 113 6.18 -1.90 -2.04
N SER A 114 7.16 -1.04 -1.78
CA SER A 114 7.54 0.02 -2.72
C SER A 114 8.06 -0.59 -4.04
N ASN A 115 8.03 0.20 -5.12
CA ASN A 115 8.56 -0.24 -6.41
C ASN A 115 10.05 -0.61 -6.30
N GLN A 116 10.81 0.11 -5.48
CA GLN A 116 12.19 -0.22 -5.23
C GLN A 116 12.36 -1.56 -4.52
N GLN A 117 11.56 -1.84 -3.47
CA GLN A 117 11.58 -3.15 -2.80
C GLN A 117 11.22 -4.30 -3.75
N GLN A 118 10.37 -4.05 -4.73
CA GLN A 118 9.95 -5.05 -5.69
C GLN A 118 10.97 -5.26 -6.82
N PHE A 119 11.51 -4.18 -7.39
CA PHE A 119 12.20 -4.21 -8.69
C PHE A 119 13.64 -3.72 -8.68
N ILE A 120 14.21 -3.37 -7.52
CA ILE A 120 15.61 -2.97 -7.48
C ILE A 120 16.51 -4.06 -8.10
N ASN A 121 17.44 -3.66 -8.92
CA ASN A 121 18.40 -4.50 -9.59
C ASN A 121 19.69 -3.71 -9.79
N LEU A 122 20.35 -3.38 -8.69
CA LEU A 122 21.48 -2.47 -8.65
C LEU A 122 22.78 -3.22 -8.41
N ALA A 123 23.73 -3.07 -9.34
CA ALA A 123 25.10 -3.55 -9.14
C ALA A 123 25.88 -2.56 -8.25
N VAL A 124 26.45 -3.05 -7.16
CA VAL A 124 27.26 -2.28 -6.22
C VAL A 124 28.58 -3.01 -6.00
N GLY A 125 29.62 -2.59 -6.72
CA GLY A 125 30.89 -3.29 -6.70
C GLY A 125 30.77 -4.75 -7.18
N SER A 126 31.15 -5.68 -6.33
CA SER A 126 31.10 -7.13 -6.61
C SER A 126 29.78 -7.79 -6.25
N VAL A 127 28.80 -7.04 -5.68
CA VAL A 127 27.50 -7.56 -5.26
C VAL A 127 26.37 -6.90 -6.06
N ARG A 128 25.22 -7.57 -6.08
CA ARG A 128 24.01 -7.05 -6.71
C ARG A 128 22.88 -7.03 -5.70
N LEU A 129 22.26 -5.86 -5.51
CA LEU A 129 21.05 -5.70 -4.74
C LEU A 129 19.86 -6.07 -5.62
N ILE A 130 19.04 -7.01 -5.15
CA ILE A 130 17.93 -7.57 -5.90
C ILE A 130 16.65 -7.38 -5.08
N GLY A 131 15.60 -6.87 -5.72
CA GLY A 131 14.27 -6.74 -5.13
C GLY A 131 13.58 -8.10 -4.96
N GLY A 132 12.53 -8.12 -4.14
CA GLY A 132 11.79 -9.35 -3.84
C GLY A 132 10.71 -9.70 -4.86
N ASN A 133 10.83 -9.29 -6.12
CA ASN A 133 9.89 -9.72 -7.17
C ASN A 133 10.10 -11.19 -7.50
N GLN A 134 8.99 -11.94 -7.62
CA GLN A 134 9.03 -13.40 -7.88
C GLN A 134 9.76 -13.75 -9.19
N GLY A 135 9.68 -12.92 -10.21
CA GLY A 135 10.38 -13.13 -11.48
C GLY A 135 11.91 -13.12 -11.38
N PHE A 136 12.47 -12.56 -10.32
CA PHE A 136 13.93 -12.57 -10.12
C PHE A 136 14.50 -13.96 -9.76
N ALA A 137 13.68 -14.83 -9.18
CA ALA A 137 14.08 -16.20 -8.87
C ALA A 137 14.48 -16.97 -10.14
N GLU A 138 13.72 -16.78 -11.22
CA GLU A 138 14.02 -17.38 -12.53
C GLU A 138 15.12 -16.61 -13.24
N LEU A 139 15.03 -15.28 -13.29
CA LEU A 139 15.99 -14.42 -14.00
C LEU A 139 17.43 -14.63 -13.53
N TYR A 140 17.65 -14.81 -12.24
CA TYR A 140 18.97 -14.97 -11.63
C TYR A 140 19.28 -16.41 -11.19
N ASN A 141 18.39 -17.37 -11.49
CA ASN A 141 18.57 -18.78 -11.12
C ASN A 141 18.99 -18.95 -9.66
N PHE A 142 18.13 -18.52 -8.71
CA PHE A 142 18.46 -18.61 -7.27
C PHE A 142 18.72 -20.05 -6.78
N ALA A 143 18.31 -21.06 -7.52
CA ALA A 143 18.64 -22.45 -7.22
C ALA A 143 20.17 -22.73 -7.36
N GLY A 144 20.83 -22.09 -8.32
CA GLY A 144 22.26 -22.22 -8.55
C GLY A 144 23.09 -21.05 -7.99
N ASN A 145 22.47 -19.90 -7.74
CA ASN A 145 23.13 -18.70 -7.23
C ASN A 145 22.50 -18.30 -5.90
N PRO A 146 23.14 -18.65 -4.76
CA PRO A 146 22.58 -18.37 -3.45
C PRO A 146 22.46 -16.84 -3.20
N LEU A 147 21.40 -16.46 -2.51
CA LEU A 147 21.22 -15.11 -1.99
C LEU A 147 21.93 -14.98 -0.63
N TYR A 148 22.36 -13.78 -0.31
CA TYR A 148 23.01 -13.48 0.95
C TYR A 148 22.24 -12.38 1.69
N ASP A 149 22.24 -12.44 3.01
CA ASP A 149 21.67 -11.38 3.84
C ASP A 149 22.53 -10.11 3.74
N PHE A 150 21.89 -9.01 3.35
CA PHE A 150 22.61 -7.75 3.13
C PHE A 150 23.15 -7.16 4.44
N GLU A 151 22.43 -7.25 5.54
CA GLU A 151 22.88 -6.71 6.82
C GLU A 151 24.05 -7.53 7.39
N GLU A 152 24.01 -8.86 7.26
CA GLU A 152 25.13 -9.71 7.63
C GLU A 152 26.34 -9.48 6.72
N LEU A 153 26.12 -9.28 5.43
CA LEU A 153 27.21 -8.98 4.51
C LEU A 153 27.93 -7.65 4.88
N ARG A 154 27.17 -6.63 5.30
CA ARG A 154 27.74 -5.36 5.81
C ARG A 154 28.62 -5.56 7.06
N LYS A 155 28.34 -6.56 7.87
CA LYS A 155 29.14 -6.92 9.06
C LYS A 155 30.35 -7.82 8.72
N GLY A 156 30.50 -8.18 7.43
CA GLY A 156 31.54 -9.08 6.95
C GLY A 156 31.17 -10.57 7.03
N ASN A 157 29.92 -10.90 7.34
CA ASN A 157 29.44 -12.28 7.44
C ASN A 157 28.76 -12.71 6.13
N ILE A 158 29.19 -13.84 5.58
CA ILE A 158 28.58 -14.44 4.38
C ILE A 158 27.54 -15.46 4.84
N VAL A 159 26.28 -15.03 4.95
CA VAL A 159 25.15 -15.87 5.39
C VAL A 159 24.20 -16.07 4.20
N ALA A 160 24.11 -17.30 3.71
CA ALA A 160 23.18 -17.64 2.65
C ALA A 160 21.76 -17.65 3.17
N VAL A 161 20.83 -17.08 2.40
CA VAL A 161 19.41 -16.98 2.75
C VAL A 161 18.52 -17.45 1.59
N ASN A 162 17.34 -17.94 1.91
CA ASN A 162 16.33 -18.23 0.91
C ASN A 162 15.58 -16.96 0.51
N ALA A 163 15.21 -16.87 -0.77
CA ALA A 163 14.37 -15.79 -1.26
C ALA A 163 13.05 -15.72 -0.47
N LYS A 164 12.83 -14.62 0.20
CA LYS A 164 11.56 -14.35 0.89
C LYS A 164 10.60 -13.67 -0.08
N VAL A 165 9.41 -14.23 -0.22
CA VAL A 165 8.34 -13.58 -1.00
C VAL A 165 7.92 -12.29 -0.29
N LEU A 166 7.99 -11.17 -1.00
CA LEU A 166 7.49 -9.90 -0.52
C LEU A 166 5.99 -10.01 -0.22
N LYS A 167 5.61 -9.52 0.94
CA LYS A 167 4.22 -9.43 1.37
C LYS A 167 3.89 -7.99 1.73
N PRO A 168 2.68 -7.55 1.42
CA PRO A 168 2.21 -6.27 1.90
C PRO A 168 2.14 -6.25 3.43
N GLU A 169 2.42 -5.08 3.98
CA GLU A 169 2.33 -4.83 5.42
C GLU A 169 0.89 -4.47 5.80
N SER A 170 0.44 -4.90 6.95
CA SER A 170 -0.85 -4.53 7.50
C SER A 170 -0.73 -4.17 8.98
N ILE A 171 -1.50 -3.18 9.40
CA ILE A 171 -1.59 -2.74 10.77
C ILE A 171 -3.05 -2.59 11.18
N SER A 172 -3.35 -2.86 12.43
CA SER A 172 -4.64 -2.55 13.05
C SER A 172 -4.39 -1.63 14.23
N SER A 173 -5.20 -0.59 14.36
CA SER A 173 -5.11 0.40 15.44
C SER A 173 -6.46 0.57 16.10
N PHE A 174 -6.44 0.69 17.42
CA PHE A 174 -7.56 1.11 18.24
C PHE A 174 -7.16 2.38 19.00
N GLU A 175 -7.98 3.41 18.94
CA GLU A 175 -7.71 4.69 19.55
C GLU A 175 -8.93 5.15 20.35
N ALA A 176 -8.67 5.72 21.53
CA ALA A 176 -9.66 6.40 22.36
C ALA A 176 -9.09 7.75 22.83
N GLY A 177 -9.87 8.79 22.79
CA GLY A 177 -9.45 10.14 23.17
C GLY A 177 -10.63 11.07 23.46
#